data_e08c1b022e061aae5cc36ab5b7058c0d
#
_entry.id   e08c1b022e061aae5cc36ab5b7058c0d
#
_cell.length_a   1.000
_cell.length_b   1.000
_cell.length_c   1.000
_cell.angle_alpha   90.00
_cell.angle_beta   90.00
_cell.angle_gamma   90.00
#
_symmetry.space_group_name_H-M   'P 1'
#
loop_
_entity.id
_entity.type
_entity.pdbx_description
1 polymer ?
#
loop_
_entity_poly.entity_id
_entity_poly.type
_entity_poly.pdbx_seq_one_letter_code
_entity_poly.pdbx_strand_id
1 'polypeptide(L)'
;MKKTDIILILVVVAIIVGAVILGQNKTEKAHYDLPVTVEGTAGLADIDYATYKSLQEANKPFIVIIAQTGCHYCEQYRPVVEKVATELGIPFNWIDMSKMSEEDYTVFMKSNTFFKRNKSWGTPTTLLLNNSDTIATINGYVDEDELKSFLSTNVKVGE
;
A
#
# COMPACT_ATOMS: atom_id res chain seq x y z
N MET A 1 -43.72 -17.99 -30.66
CA MET A 1 -43.46 -17.75 -29.23
C MET A 1 -44.58 -16.89 -28.68
N LYS A 2 -45.23 -17.30 -27.61
CA LYS A 2 -46.29 -16.52 -26.95
C LYS A 2 -45.63 -15.36 -26.17
N LYS A 3 -46.33 -14.22 -26.04
CA LYS A 3 -45.81 -13.06 -25.28
C LYS A 3 -45.33 -13.43 -23.86
N THR A 4 -45.97 -14.41 -23.24
CA THR A 4 -45.59 -14.96 -21.93
C THR A 4 -44.21 -15.60 -21.91
N ASP A 5 -43.80 -16.28 -23.01
CA ASP A 5 -42.51 -16.97 -23.11
C ASP A 5 -41.38 -15.95 -23.23
N ILE A 6 -41.62 -14.84 -23.93
CA ILE A 6 -40.64 -13.74 -24.05
C ILE A 6 -40.41 -13.03 -22.70
N ILE A 7 -41.49 -12.79 -21.96
CA ILE A 7 -41.40 -12.14 -20.62
C ILE A 7 -40.65 -13.06 -19.66
N LEU A 8 -40.92 -14.36 -19.68
CA LEU A 8 -40.21 -15.32 -18.81
C LEU A 8 -38.71 -15.36 -19.10
N ILE A 9 -38.31 -15.37 -20.37
CA ILE A 9 -36.91 -15.34 -20.80
C ILE A 9 -36.22 -14.06 -20.34
N LEU A 10 -36.85 -12.88 -20.47
CA LEU A 10 -36.29 -11.61 -20.05
C LEU A 10 -36.08 -11.55 -18.52
N VAL A 11 -37.04 -12.10 -17.76
CA VAL A 11 -36.90 -12.16 -16.27
C VAL A 11 -35.74 -13.07 -15.87
N VAL A 12 -35.62 -14.26 -16.51
CA VAL A 12 -34.52 -15.20 -16.21
C VAL A 12 -33.14 -14.57 -16.55
N VAL A 13 -33.06 -13.91 -17.73
CA VAL A 13 -31.83 -13.22 -18.13
C VAL A 13 -31.48 -12.07 -17.15
N ALA A 14 -32.45 -11.30 -16.71
CA ALA A 14 -32.24 -10.24 -15.73
C ALA A 14 -31.75 -10.78 -14.37
N ILE A 15 -32.27 -11.93 -13.93
CA ILE A 15 -31.81 -12.57 -12.67
C ILE A 15 -30.39 -13.10 -12.83
N ILE A 16 -30.05 -13.71 -13.96
CA ILE A 16 -28.69 -14.23 -14.23
C ILE A 16 -27.69 -13.06 -14.29
N VAL A 17 -27.99 -11.98 -15.00
CA VAL A 17 -27.14 -10.79 -15.09
C VAL A 17 -26.99 -10.13 -13.72
N GLY A 18 -28.07 -10.02 -12.97
CA GLY A 18 -28.02 -9.49 -11.59
C GLY A 18 -27.16 -10.36 -10.66
N ALA A 19 -27.24 -11.67 -10.75
CA ALA A 19 -26.42 -12.59 -9.97
C ALA A 19 -24.92 -12.52 -10.34
N VAL A 20 -24.61 -12.35 -11.62
CA VAL A 20 -23.22 -12.17 -12.08
C VAL A 20 -22.64 -10.85 -11.58
N ILE A 21 -23.40 -9.76 -11.63
CA ILE A 21 -22.96 -8.45 -11.12
C ILE A 21 -22.76 -8.46 -9.60
N LEU A 22 -23.65 -9.13 -8.85
CA LEU A 22 -23.55 -9.28 -7.39
C LEU A 22 -22.43 -10.24 -6.98
N GLY A 23 -22.06 -11.19 -7.82
CA GLY A 23 -20.97 -12.15 -7.56
C GLY A 23 -19.57 -11.58 -7.81
N GLN A 24 -19.42 -10.48 -8.55
CA GLN A 24 -18.12 -9.89 -8.86
C GLN A 24 -17.57 -8.93 -7.79
N ASN A 25 -18.31 -8.64 -6.73
CA ASN A 25 -17.87 -7.80 -5.63
C ASN A 25 -17.21 -8.57 -4.45
N LYS A 26 -16.70 -9.78 -4.69
CA LYS A 26 -15.67 -10.33 -3.81
C LYS A 26 -14.35 -9.64 -4.17
N THR A 27 -13.99 -8.61 -3.44
CA THR A 27 -12.60 -8.17 -3.29
C THR A 27 -11.83 -9.36 -2.70
N GLU A 28 -11.34 -10.26 -3.56
CA GLU A 28 -10.31 -11.21 -3.15
C GLU A 28 -9.16 -10.37 -2.61
N LYS A 29 -8.79 -10.62 -1.35
CA LYS A 29 -7.54 -10.10 -0.81
C LYS A 29 -6.47 -10.66 -1.74
N ALA A 30 -5.74 -9.78 -2.43
CA ALA A 30 -4.58 -10.21 -3.18
C ALA A 30 -3.70 -11.03 -2.22
N HIS A 31 -3.48 -12.28 -2.57
CA HIS A 31 -2.59 -13.16 -1.83
C HIS A 31 -1.21 -12.95 -2.41
N TYR A 32 -0.28 -12.45 -1.59
CA TYR A 32 1.11 -12.27 -1.97
C TYR A 32 1.95 -13.40 -1.41
N ASP A 33 2.72 -14.06 -2.28
CA ASP A 33 3.74 -15.01 -1.85
C ASP A 33 4.92 -14.21 -1.24
N LEU A 34 5.10 -14.34 0.07
CA LEU A 34 6.19 -13.66 0.79
C LEU A 34 7.48 -14.50 0.77
N PRO A 35 8.64 -13.84 0.73
CA PRO A 35 8.90 -12.41 0.60
C PRO A 35 8.68 -11.89 -0.83
N VAL A 36 8.13 -10.66 -0.97
CA VAL A 36 7.99 -10.01 -2.27
C VAL A 36 9.27 -9.31 -2.70
N THR A 37 9.50 -9.23 -4.01
CA THR A 37 10.65 -8.52 -4.56
C THR A 37 10.39 -7.02 -4.58
N VAL A 38 11.32 -6.23 -4.00
CA VAL A 38 11.36 -4.78 -4.07
C VAL A 38 12.54 -4.36 -4.93
N GLU A 39 12.29 -3.54 -5.94
CA GLU A 39 13.29 -3.03 -6.87
C GLU A 39 13.51 -1.53 -6.66
N GLY A 40 14.71 -1.05 -6.93
CA GLY A 40 15.06 0.36 -6.87
C GLY A 40 16.47 0.60 -6.35
N THR A 41 16.82 1.87 -6.19
CA THR A 41 18.12 2.26 -5.64
C THR A 41 18.12 2.07 -4.13
N ALA A 42 19.09 1.32 -3.62
CA ALA A 42 19.28 1.11 -2.19
C ALA A 42 19.39 2.43 -1.43
N GLY A 43 18.82 2.46 -0.23
CA GLY A 43 18.85 3.64 0.63
C GLY A 43 17.47 4.23 0.88
N LEU A 44 17.45 5.39 1.54
CA LEU A 44 16.22 6.14 1.85
C LEU A 44 16.12 7.37 0.94
N ALA A 45 15.06 7.44 0.15
CA ALA A 45 14.75 8.57 -0.71
C ALA A 45 13.58 9.39 -0.13
N ASP A 46 13.73 10.70 -0.03
CA ASP A 46 12.60 11.59 0.19
C ASP A 46 11.79 11.71 -1.10
N ILE A 47 10.50 11.47 -1.02
CA ILE A 47 9.60 11.54 -2.17
C ILE A 47 8.43 12.49 -1.92
N ASP A 48 7.91 13.07 -2.99
CA ASP A 48 6.66 13.81 -3.01
C ASP A 48 5.45 12.91 -3.33
N TYR A 49 4.25 13.49 -3.30
CA TYR A 49 3.03 12.74 -3.61
C TYR A 49 2.96 12.28 -5.07
N ALA A 50 3.50 13.05 -6.01
CA ALA A 50 3.53 12.66 -7.42
C ALA A 50 4.39 11.40 -7.64
N THR A 51 5.55 11.33 -6.98
CA THR A 51 6.43 10.16 -7.00
C THR A 51 5.75 8.96 -6.33
N TYR A 52 5.11 9.14 -5.16
CA TYR A 52 4.34 8.08 -4.51
C TYR A 52 3.25 7.49 -5.42
N LYS A 53 2.50 8.35 -6.11
CA LYS A 53 1.49 7.94 -7.08
C LYS A 53 2.09 7.14 -8.25
N SER A 54 3.22 7.58 -8.77
CA SER A 54 3.94 6.86 -9.84
C SER A 54 4.39 5.46 -9.38
N LEU A 55 4.87 5.32 -8.13
CA LEU A 55 5.23 4.02 -7.55
C LEU A 55 4.01 3.09 -7.43
N GLN A 56 2.85 3.62 -7.04
CA GLN A 56 1.62 2.84 -7.02
C GLN A 56 1.20 2.38 -8.43
N GLU A 57 1.28 3.26 -9.42
CA GLU A 57 0.90 2.96 -10.82
C GLU A 57 1.85 1.97 -11.49
N ALA A 58 3.10 1.86 -11.02
CA ALA A 58 4.07 0.90 -11.54
C ALA A 58 3.69 -0.57 -11.29
N ASN A 59 2.73 -0.82 -10.41
CA ASN A 59 2.24 -2.17 -10.08
C ASN A 59 3.35 -3.14 -9.66
N LYS A 60 4.32 -2.63 -8.90
CA LYS A 60 5.43 -3.37 -8.29
C LYS A 60 5.45 -3.12 -6.79
N PRO A 61 5.90 -4.09 -5.98
CA PRO A 61 6.04 -3.87 -4.55
C PRO A 61 7.05 -2.76 -4.24
N PHE A 62 6.71 -1.89 -3.30
CA PHE A 62 7.59 -0.82 -2.80
C PHE A 62 7.34 -0.56 -1.33
N ILE A 63 8.37 -0.04 -0.64
CA ILE A 63 8.28 0.34 0.76
C ILE A 63 8.15 1.85 0.85
N VAL A 64 7.17 2.32 1.61
CA VAL A 64 7.00 3.74 1.92
C VAL A 64 6.85 3.95 3.42
N ILE A 65 7.52 4.96 3.94
CA ILE A 65 7.39 5.42 5.32
C ILE A 65 6.62 6.74 5.30
N ILE A 66 5.49 6.74 5.99
CA ILE A 66 4.65 7.91 6.14
C ILE A 66 5.10 8.66 7.38
N ALA A 67 5.52 9.89 7.18
CA ALA A 67 6.04 10.77 8.21
C ALA A 67 5.31 12.12 8.23
N GLN A 68 5.62 12.91 9.25
CA GLN A 68 5.10 14.26 9.44
C GLN A 68 6.19 15.16 10.00
N THR A 69 6.29 16.38 9.51
CA THR A 69 7.17 17.40 10.08
C THR A 69 6.87 17.62 11.57
N GLY A 70 7.91 17.69 12.41
CA GLY A 70 7.79 17.85 13.86
C GLY A 70 7.37 16.58 14.62
N CYS A 71 7.35 15.44 13.95
CA CYS A 71 7.09 14.15 14.57
C CYS A 71 8.38 13.61 15.23
N HIS A 72 8.45 13.63 16.54
CA HIS A 72 9.61 13.19 17.33
C HIS A 72 10.04 11.74 17.01
N TYR A 73 9.10 10.82 16.92
CA TYR A 73 9.41 9.43 16.57
C TYR A 73 9.86 9.27 15.11
N CYS A 74 9.43 10.15 14.21
CA CYS A 74 9.91 10.15 12.83
C CYS A 74 11.39 10.56 12.77
N GLU A 75 11.79 11.55 13.55
CA GLU A 75 13.20 12.00 13.66
C GLU A 75 14.09 10.89 14.20
N GLN A 76 13.62 10.13 15.19
CA GLN A 76 14.34 8.96 15.73
C GLN A 76 14.38 7.78 14.76
N TYR A 77 13.33 7.57 14.00
CA TYR A 77 13.22 6.42 13.09
C TYR A 77 14.04 6.58 11.81
N ARG A 78 14.17 7.80 11.32
CA ARG A 78 14.90 8.09 10.08
C ARG A 78 16.31 7.51 10.04
N PRO A 79 17.21 7.75 11.03
CA PRO A 79 18.56 7.18 11.02
C PRO A 79 18.57 5.64 11.10
N VAL A 80 17.61 5.02 11.77
CA VAL A 80 17.46 3.56 11.79
C VAL A 80 17.18 3.04 10.39
N VAL A 81 16.24 3.66 9.69
CA VAL A 81 15.87 3.28 8.32
C VAL A 81 17.04 3.50 7.35
N GLU A 82 17.71 4.65 7.40
CA GLU A 82 18.87 4.96 6.55
C GLU A 82 19.98 3.92 6.69
N LYS A 83 20.28 3.52 7.94
CA LYS A 83 21.28 2.50 8.24
C LYS A 83 20.86 1.14 7.66
N VAL A 84 19.66 0.68 7.97
CA VAL A 84 19.15 -0.64 7.53
C VAL A 84 19.00 -0.70 6.01
N ALA A 85 18.50 0.37 5.39
CA ALA A 85 18.35 0.49 3.94
C ALA A 85 19.70 0.32 3.22
N THR A 86 20.73 0.99 3.73
CA THR A 86 22.10 0.91 3.18
C THR A 86 22.73 -0.44 3.42
N GLU A 87 22.61 -0.98 4.63
CA GLU A 87 23.22 -2.27 5.02
C GLU A 87 22.65 -3.45 4.23
N LEU A 88 21.33 -3.46 4.02
CA LEU A 88 20.64 -4.55 3.34
C LEU A 88 20.42 -4.31 1.83
N GLY A 89 20.80 -3.15 1.32
CA GLY A 89 20.62 -2.81 -0.08
C GLY A 89 19.13 -2.62 -0.47
N ILE A 90 18.27 -2.24 0.48
CA ILE A 90 16.82 -2.14 0.26
C ILE A 90 16.42 -0.69 -0.03
N PRO A 91 15.61 -0.45 -1.09
CA PRO A 91 15.05 0.88 -1.36
C PRO A 91 13.88 1.20 -0.43
N PHE A 92 13.96 2.35 0.24
CA PHE A 92 12.89 2.93 1.04
C PHE A 92 12.51 4.30 0.50
N ASN A 93 11.24 4.63 0.60
CA ASN A 93 10.69 5.92 0.22
C ASN A 93 10.11 6.61 1.46
N TRP A 94 10.50 7.85 1.71
CA TRP A 94 10.04 8.67 2.84
C TRP A 94 9.12 9.76 2.32
N ILE A 95 7.88 9.75 2.76
CA ILE A 95 6.90 10.76 2.37
C ILE A 95 6.46 11.57 3.60
N ASP A 96 6.70 12.88 3.57
CA ASP A 96 6.21 13.80 4.61
C ASP A 96 4.85 14.36 4.20
N MET A 97 3.80 13.85 4.83
CA MET A 97 2.45 14.26 4.50
C MET A 97 2.14 15.72 4.85
N SER A 98 2.96 16.38 5.71
CA SER A 98 2.81 17.82 6.01
C SER A 98 3.19 18.72 4.83
N LYS A 99 3.89 18.16 3.85
CA LYS A 99 4.33 18.89 2.64
C LYS A 99 3.34 18.76 1.48
N MET A 100 2.27 17.99 1.66
CA MET A 100 1.24 17.82 0.65
C MET A 100 0.31 19.04 0.60
N SER A 101 -0.26 19.30 -0.58
CA SER A 101 -1.42 20.17 -0.70
C SER A 101 -2.63 19.54 0.02
N GLU A 102 -3.64 20.32 0.37
CA GLU A 102 -4.86 19.80 0.99
C GLU A 102 -5.59 18.80 0.06
N GLU A 103 -5.55 19.04 -1.25
CA GLU A 103 -6.13 18.17 -2.26
C GLU A 103 -5.37 16.84 -2.31
N ASP A 104 -4.04 16.88 -2.44
CA ASP A 104 -3.19 15.68 -2.46
C ASP A 104 -3.33 14.85 -1.19
N TYR A 105 -3.32 15.51 -0.02
CA TYR A 105 -3.53 14.85 1.26
C TYR A 105 -4.87 14.10 1.32
N THR A 106 -5.95 14.73 0.84
CA THR A 106 -7.28 14.13 0.82
C THR A 106 -7.33 12.87 -0.05
N VAL A 107 -6.63 12.88 -1.19
CA VAL A 107 -6.55 11.72 -2.08
C VAL A 107 -5.60 10.66 -1.51
N PHE A 108 -4.43 11.07 -0.98
CA PHE A 108 -3.47 10.20 -0.33
C PHE A 108 -4.09 9.36 0.78
N MET A 109 -4.91 9.96 1.65
CA MET A 109 -5.61 9.28 2.76
C MET A 109 -6.63 8.22 2.31
N LYS A 110 -6.88 8.10 1.02
CA LYS A 110 -7.76 7.09 0.41
C LYS A 110 -7.01 6.15 -0.54
N SER A 111 -5.71 6.37 -0.73
CA SER A 111 -4.92 5.77 -1.80
C SER A 111 -4.65 4.28 -1.63
N ASN A 112 -4.71 3.75 -0.41
CA ASN A 112 -4.35 2.36 -0.16
C ASN A 112 -5.27 1.68 0.86
N THR A 113 -5.13 0.35 0.98
CA THR A 113 -5.99 -0.45 1.86
C THR A 113 -5.68 -0.27 3.34
N PHE A 114 -4.49 0.21 3.72
CA PHE A 114 -4.16 0.55 5.10
C PHE A 114 -5.08 1.65 5.62
N PHE A 115 -5.18 2.78 4.93
CA PHE A 115 -6.03 3.90 5.33
C PHE A 115 -7.52 3.54 5.37
N LYS A 116 -7.96 2.67 4.46
CA LYS A 116 -9.36 2.21 4.44
C LYS A 116 -9.73 1.37 5.66
N ARG A 117 -8.77 0.61 6.19
CA ARG A 117 -8.99 -0.35 7.30
C ARG A 117 -8.64 0.22 8.66
N ASN A 118 -7.69 1.15 8.75
CA ASN A 118 -7.20 1.69 10.02
C ASN A 118 -7.74 3.09 10.23
N LYS A 119 -8.62 3.24 11.21
CA LYS A 119 -9.20 4.54 11.57
C LYS A 119 -8.34 5.33 12.56
N SER A 120 -7.46 4.63 13.28
CA SER A 120 -6.49 5.23 14.21
C SER A 120 -5.11 4.69 13.88
N TRP A 121 -4.20 5.58 13.54
CA TRP A 121 -2.79 5.31 13.23
C TRP A 121 -1.97 6.59 13.48
N GLY A 122 -0.67 6.48 13.52
CA GLY A 122 0.23 7.61 13.76
C GLY A 122 1.47 7.54 12.87
N THR A 123 2.32 8.52 13.01
CA THR A 123 3.62 8.58 12.33
C THR A 123 4.77 8.28 13.29
N PRO A 124 5.83 7.63 12.82
CA PRO A 124 5.98 7.07 11.48
C PRO A 124 5.10 5.84 11.25
N THR A 125 4.72 5.54 10.02
CA THR A 125 4.12 4.26 9.64
C THR A 125 4.82 3.74 8.39
N THR A 126 5.35 2.51 8.47
CA THR A 126 5.99 1.83 7.33
C THR A 126 4.98 0.92 6.66
N LEU A 127 4.82 1.08 5.37
CA LEU A 127 3.95 0.24 4.53
C LEU A 127 4.76 -0.45 3.44
N LEU A 128 4.58 -1.74 3.30
CA LEU A 128 4.93 -2.48 2.09
C LEU A 128 3.67 -2.56 1.22
N LEU A 129 3.71 -1.92 0.09
CA LEU A 129 2.57 -1.78 -0.83
C LEU A 129 2.86 -2.47 -2.16
N ASN A 130 1.80 -2.96 -2.82
CA ASN A 130 1.77 -3.19 -4.26
C ASN A 130 0.52 -2.51 -4.82
N ASN A 131 0.69 -1.52 -5.67
CA ASN A 131 -0.40 -0.65 -6.11
C ASN A 131 -1.10 -0.04 -4.87
N SER A 132 -2.41 -0.23 -4.70
CA SER A 132 -3.17 0.24 -3.54
C SER A 132 -3.27 -0.78 -2.41
N ASP A 133 -2.77 -2.00 -2.60
CA ASP A 133 -2.85 -3.05 -1.60
C ASP A 133 -1.70 -2.96 -0.59
N THR A 134 -2.06 -3.03 0.69
CA THR A 134 -1.09 -3.12 1.77
C THR A 134 -0.77 -4.59 2.05
N ILE A 135 0.47 -4.98 1.78
CA ILE A 135 1.00 -6.32 1.99
C ILE A 135 1.36 -6.52 3.47
N ALA A 136 2.17 -5.60 4.00
CA ALA A 136 2.61 -5.61 5.39
C ALA A 136 2.78 -4.19 5.93
N THR A 137 2.79 -4.04 7.27
CA THR A 137 2.85 -2.72 7.92
C THR A 137 3.56 -2.79 9.27
N ILE A 138 4.27 -1.70 9.60
CA ILE A 138 4.74 -1.37 10.94
C ILE A 138 4.08 -0.05 11.34
N ASN A 139 3.42 -0.03 12.49
CA ASN A 139 2.85 1.19 13.06
C ASN A 139 3.79 1.75 14.14
N GLY A 140 4.23 2.98 13.96
CA GLY A 140 5.12 3.66 14.89
C GLY A 140 6.60 3.37 14.63
N TYR A 141 7.42 3.89 15.55
CA TYR A 141 8.85 3.64 15.62
C TYR A 141 9.12 2.19 15.99
N VAL A 142 10.10 1.59 15.32
CA VAL A 142 10.73 0.32 15.73
C VAL A 142 12.24 0.46 15.68
N ASP A 143 12.94 -0.37 16.43
CA ASP A 143 14.39 -0.43 16.40
C ASP A 143 14.92 -1.16 15.15
N GLU A 144 16.24 -1.22 15.06
CA GLU A 144 16.95 -1.83 13.93
C GLU A 144 16.65 -3.32 13.79
N ASP A 145 16.60 -4.06 14.89
CA ASP A 145 16.38 -5.50 14.89
C ASP A 145 14.94 -5.85 14.48
N GLU A 146 13.98 -5.09 14.96
CA GLU A 146 12.57 -5.23 14.58
C GLU A 146 12.35 -4.88 13.10
N LEU A 147 13.00 -3.82 12.59
CA LEU A 147 12.92 -3.47 11.18
C LEU A 147 13.54 -4.55 10.29
N LYS A 148 14.72 -5.08 10.65
CA LYS A 148 15.36 -6.19 9.94
C LYS A 148 14.51 -7.46 9.96
N SER A 149 13.89 -7.78 11.09
CA SER A 149 12.96 -8.91 11.21
C SER A 149 11.76 -8.77 10.28
N PHE A 150 11.16 -7.57 10.23
CA PHE A 150 10.09 -7.28 9.28
C PHE A 150 10.52 -7.47 7.82
N LEU A 151 11.68 -6.96 7.46
CA LEU A 151 12.21 -7.05 6.10
C LEU A 151 12.53 -8.50 5.71
N SER A 152 13.18 -9.26 6.58
CA SER A 152 13.55 -10.67 6.30
C SER A 152 12.34 -11.56 6.03
N THR A 153 11.20 -11.22 6.62
CA THR A 153 9.95 -11.96 6.45
C THR A 153 9.19 -11.55 5.18
N ASN A 154 9.26 -10.26 4.82
CA ASN A 154 8.33 -9.70 3.84
C ASN A 154 9.00 -9.28 2.52
N VAL A 155 10.32 -9.08 2.50
CA VAL A 155 11.02 -8.43 1.39
C VAL A 155 12.23 -9.22 0.96
N LYS A 156 12.47 -9.29 -0.34
CA LYS A 156 13.76 -9.64 -0.96
C LYS A 156 14.14 -8.54 -1.95
N VAL A 157 15.44 -8.30 -2.09
CA VAL A 157 15.97 -7.36 -3.09
C VAL A 157 15.92 -8.04 -4.45
N GLY A 158 15.43 -7.30 -5.47
CA GLY A 158 15.54 -7.75 -6.86
C GLY A 158 17.00 -7.62 -7.34
N GLU A 159 17.46 -8.61 -8.10
CA GLU A 159 18.74 -8.56 -8.79
C GLU A 159 18.72 -7.56 -9.96
#